data_a85f00b1b3ecbaf365f7b7d8f9b8bb4e
#
_entry.id   a85f00b1b3ecbaf365f7b7d8f9b8bb4e
#
_cell.length_a   1.000
_cell.length_b   1.000
_cell.length_c   1.000
_cell.angle_alpha   90.00
_cell.angle_beta   90.00
_cell.angle_gamma   90.00
#
_symmetry.space_group_name_H-M   'P 1'
#
loop_
_entity.id
_entity.type
_entity.pdbx_description
1 polymer ?
#
loop_
_entity_poly.entity_id
_entity_poly.type
_entity_poly.pdbx_seq_one_letter_code
_entity_poly.pdbx_strand_id
1 'polypeptide(L)'
;MNWQELISGRRLGIESYHERKHERTNFQRDYDRLIFSAPFRRLQNKTQVFPLPGSIFVHNRLTHSLEVSCVGRSLGANVAARLAPHHDADTAAALHEMGAIVSAACLAHDMGNPPFGHSGERAISAFFTDGDGRTLETAVRAEGSRWEDFVCFEGNANAMRLLTHRFVGRRQGGFALTYSTLASIVKYPYASTLAGSHGKFGFFQSEEPTYLGIANELGIPHRDGRFARHPLVYLVEAADDICYQVMDIEDAHKLRILSAREAIDLLLGFFEGEQLEHVSRTMMIVDDTNERIAYLRSSVIGLLVDECTRAFVEGEAALLRGAFPAKTLIESISSHAAAAYRACSE
;
A
#
# COMPACT_ATOMS: atom_id res chain seq x y z
N MET A 1 -12.88 10.54 13.25
CA MET A 1 -11.74 11.18 12.56
C MET A 1 -12.27 12.30 11.68
N ASN A 2 -11.45 13.29 11.40
CA ASN A 2 -11.77 14.35 10.42
C ASN A 2 -10.57 14.59 9.48
N TRP A 3 -10.80 15.12 8.29
CA TRP A 3 -9.76 15.26 7.28
C TRP A 3 -8.69 16.29 7.64
N GLN A 4 -9.01 17.34 8.38
CA GLN A 4 -8.05 18.39 8.78
C GLN A 4 -6.99 17.84 9.74
N GLU A 5 -7.36 16.92 10.64
CA GLU A 5 -6.43 16.22 11.53
C GLU A 5 -5.67 15.10 10.78
N LEU A 6 -6.39 14.32 9.95
CA LEU A 6 -5.81 13.19 9.21
C LEU A 6 -4.77 13.62 8.17
N ILE A 7 -4.91 14.83 7.57
CA ILE A 7 -3.98 15.36 6.58
C ILE A 7 -3.05 16.37 7.24
N SER A 8 -2.09 15.84 8.00
CA SER A 8 -1.10 16.63 8.75
C SER A 8 0.27 16.64 8.06
N GLY A 9 0.77 17.82 7.74
CA GLY A 9 2.14 18.03 7.24
C GLY A 9 3.21 17.91 8.32
N ARG A 10 2.86 17.62 9.58
CA ARG A 10 3.79 17.45 10.69
C ARG A 10 4.68 16.25 10.47
N ARG A 11 5.99 16.40 10.76
CA ARG A 11 7.02 15.40 10.46
C ARG A 11 7.57 14.75 11.69
N LEU A 12 7.75 13.43 11.66
CA LEU A 12 8.33 12.67 12.74
C LEU A 12 9.80 13.11 13.00
N GLY A 13 10.09 13.44 14.27
CA GLY A 13 11.44 13.79 14.75
C GLY A 13 11.91 15.20 14.40
N ILE A 14 11.05 16.03 13.79
CA ILE A 14 11.31 17.44 13.49
C ILE A 14 10.05 18.29 13.71
N GLU A 15 9.26 17.94 14.71
CA GLU A 15 7.94 18.53 14.99
C GLU A 15 8.02 20.03 15.31
N SER A 16 9.13 20.48 15.89
CA SER A 16 9.38 21.90 16.21
C SER A 16 10.01 22.69 15.06
N TYR A 17 10.31 22.04 13.94
CA TYR A 17 10.95 22.70 12.82
C TYR A 17 9.92 23.50 12.02
N HIS A 18 10.07 24.83 12.05
CA HIS A 18 9.29 25.72 11.18
C HIS A 18 9.88 25.67 9.77
N GLU A 19 9.17 24.99 8.89
CA GLU A 19 9.61 24.83 7.51
C GLU A 19 9.63 26.18 6.79
N ARG A 20 10.73 26.47 6.08
CA ARG A 20 10.74 27.59 5.14
C ARG A 20 9.66 27.31 4.09
N LYS A 21 8.90 28.35 3.68
CA LYS A 21 7.95 28.21 2.57
C LYS A 21 8.71 27.69 1.34
N HIS A 22 8.32 26.51 0.90
CA HIS A 22 8.81 25.89 -0.33
C HIS A 22 7.66 25.76 -1.31
N GLU A 23 7.96 25.74 -2.60
CA GLU A 23 6.97 25.48 -3.65
C GLU A 23 6.41 24.06 -3.59
N ARG A 24 7.24 23.09 -3.15
CA ARG A 24 6.82 21.70 -2.94
C ARG A 24 6.22 21.52 -1.56
N THR A 25 5.09 20.78 -1.52
CA THR A 25 4.44 20.44 -0.25
C THR A 25 5.24 19.44 0.56
N ASN A 26 4.93 19.31 1.84
CA ASN A 26 5.55 18.31 2.70
C ASN A 26 5.36 16.89 2.19
N PHE A 27 4.21 16.59 1.64
CA PHE A 27 3.87 15.27 1.13
C PHE A 27 4.62 14.92 -0.16
N GLN A 28 4.81 15.88 -1.08
CA GLN A 28 5.67 15.69 -2.25
C GLN A 28 7.13 15.41 -1.85
N ARG A 29 7.61 16.06 -0.78
CA ARG A 29 8.95 15.81 -0.24
C ARG A 29 9.09 14.46 0.44
N ASP A 30 7.99 13.84 0.91
CA ASP A 30 8.01 12.47 1.41
C ASP A 30 8.33 11.49 0.28
N TYR A 31 7.71 11.66 -0.87
CA TYR A 31 8.03 10.89 -2.07
C TYR A 31 9.51 10.98 -2.43
N ASP A 32 10.06 12.21 -2.48
CA ASP A 32 11.49 12.42 -2.79
C ASP A 32 12.41 11.70 -1.80
N ARG A 33 12.09 11.76 -0.49
CA ARG A 33 12.90 11.10 0.54
C ARG A 33 12.91 9.59 0.39
N LEU A 34 11.80 9.01 -0.02
CA LEU A 34 11.65 7.57 -0.21
C LEU A 34 12.39 7.09 -1.45
N ILE A 35 12.17 7.71 -2.61
CA ILE A 35 12.73 7.25 -3.88
C ILE A 35 14.26 7.31 -3.92
N PHE A 36 14.89 8.26 -3.21
CA PHE A 36 16.36 8.35 -3.11
C PHE A 36 16.97 7.49 -2.01
N SER A 37 16.15 6.74 -1.26
CA SER A 37 16.61 5.94 -0.13
C SER A 37 17.26 4.63 -0.54
N ALA A 38 18.20 4.15 0.27
CA ALA A 38 18.81 2.83 0.05
C ALA A 38 17.82 1.66 0.24
N PRO A 39 16.92 1.68 1.25
CA PRO A 39 15.89 0.64 1.37
C PRO A 39 14.99 0.54 0.14
N PHE A 40 14.55 1.65 -0.45
CA PHE A 40 13.76 1.64 -1.69
C PHE A 40 14.56 1.00 -2.85
N ARG A 41 15.83 1.39 -3.04
CA ARG A 41 16.68 0.82 -4.09
C ARG A 41 16.90 -0.68 -3.94
N ARG A 42 16.89 -1.23 -2.71
CA ARG A 42 17.02 -2.67 -2.48
C ARG A 42 15.84 -3.48 -3.01
N LEU A 43 14.70 -2.85 -3.25
CA LEU A 43 13.54 -3.52 -3.87
C LEU A 43 13.85 -4.05 -5.26
N GLN A 44 14.82 -3.47 -5.97
CA GLN A 44 15.25 -3.93 -7.29
C GLN A 44 15.69 -5.40 -7.31
N ASN A 45 16.26 -5.88 -6.20
CA ASN A 45 16.77 -7.25 -6.08
C ASN A 45 15.81 -8.19 -5.34
N LYS A 46 14.57 -7.76 -5.11
CA LYS A 46 13.52 -8.58 -4.51
C LYS A 46 12.49 -8.96 -5.56
N THR A 47 12.17 -10.23 -5.64
CA THR A 47 11.14 -10.74 -6.58
C THR A 47 9.76 -10.29 -6.14
N GLN A 48 8.86 -10.04 -7.10
CA GLN A 48 7.45 -9.75 -6.84
C GLN A 48 6.68 -11.07 -6.70
N VAL A 49 6.32 -11.70 -7.79
CA VAL A 49 5.55 -12.95 -7.82
C VAL A 49 6.41 -14.11 -8.32
N PHE A 50 7.05 -13.93 -9.46
CA PHE A 50 7.82 -14.99 -10.10
C PHE A 50 9.26 -14.99 -9.60
N PRO A 51 9.69 -16.04 -8.83
CA PRO A 51 11.05 -16.12 -8.33
C PRO A 51 12.03 -16.37 -9.46
N LEU A 52 13.15 -15.63 -9.46
CA LEU A 52 14.27 -15.79 -10.43
C LEU A 52 13.80 -15.79 -11.89
N PRO A 53 13.05 -14.78 -12.34
CA PRO A 53 12.59 -14.74 -13.71
C PRO A 53 13.79 -14.65 -14.67
N GLY A 54 13.75 -15.48 -15.71
CA GLY A 54 14.76 -15.45 -16.79
C GLY A 54 14.64 -14.22 -17.70
N SER A 55 13.65 -13.38 -17.50
CA SER A 55 13.35 -12.19 -18.29
C SER A 55 13.45 -10.91 -17.45
N ILE A 56 14.14 -9.90 -17.99
CA ILE A 56 14.24 -8.56 -17.40
C ILE A 56 12.93 -7.76 -17.49
N PHE A 57 11.95 -8.24 -18.27
CA PHE A 57 10.66 -7.58 -18.46
C PHE A 57 9.62 -7.96 -17.41
N VAL A 58 9.94 -8.94 -16.54
CA VAL A 58 9.07 -9.34 -15.43
C VAL A 58 9.28 -8.40 -14.25
N HIS A 59 8.19 -8.03 -13.57
CA HIS A 59 8.22 -7.06 -12.49
C HIS A 59 9.05 -7.55 -11.29
N ASN A 60 9.86 -6.63 -10.76
CA ASN A 60 10.45 -6.77 -9.43
C ASN A 60 9.74 -5.81 -8.46
N ARG A 61 10.04 -5.89 -7.15
CA ARG A 61 9.37 -5.05 -6.16
C ARG A 61 9.58 -3.55 -6.36
N LEU A 62 10.67 -3.12 -7.00
CA LEU A 62 10.92 -1.71 -7.26
C LEU A 62 9.99 -1.20 -8.37
N THR A 63 9.89 -1.90 -9.50
CA THR A 63 9.00 -1.52 -10.60
C THR A 63 7.54 -1.57 -10.17
N HIS A 64 7.14 -2.63 -9.45
CA HIS A 64 5.82 -2.74 -8.85
C HIS A 64 5.50 -1.56 -7.92
N SER A 65 6.40 -1.21 -6.98
CA SER A 65 6.16 -0.06 -6.08
C SER A 65 6.01 1.27 -6.82
N LEU A 66 6.68 1.46 -7.96
CA LEU A 66 6.51 2.65 -8.80
C LEU A 66 5.14 2.67 -9.49
N GLU A 67 4.67 1.54 -9.97
CA GLU A 67 3.36 1.39 -10.61
C GLU A 67 2.24 1.58 -9.58
N VAL A 68 2.34 0.92 -8.42
CA VAL A 68 1.41 1.13 -7.29
C VAL A 68 1.36 2.60 -6.88
N SER A 69 2.50 3.27 -6.84
CA SER A 69 2.58 4.70 -6.53
C SER A 69 1.88 5.57 -7.58
N CYS A 70 1.97 5.21 -8.85
CA CYS A 70 1.28 5.91 -9.95
C CYS A 70 -0.25 5.74 -9.83
N VAL A 71 -0.72 4.51 -9.62
CA VAL A 71 -2.15 4.20 -9.43
C VAL A 71 -2.67 4.86 -8.16
N GLY A 72 -1.94 4.77 -7.05
CA GLY A 72 -2.30 5.39 -5.77
C GLY A 72 -2.43 6.91 -5.86
N ARG A 73 -1.54 7.57 -6.60
CA ARG A 73 -1.66 9.01 -6.88
C ARG A 73 -2.96 9.33 -7.61
N SER A 74 -3.32 8.53 -8.61
CA SER A 74 -4.55 8.71 -9.38
C SER A 74 -5.79 8.50 -8.50
N LEU A 75 -5.82 7.44 -7.68
CA LEU A 75 -6.88 7.19 -6.70
C LEU A 75 -7.03 8.38 -5.74
N GLY A 76 -5.94 8.82 -5.11
CA GLY A 76 -5.97 9.94 -4.16
C GLY A 76 -6.44 11.25 -4.79
N ALA A 77 -5.99 11.55 -6.02
CA ALA A 77 -6.40 12.74 -6.76
C ALA A 77 -7.88 12.68 -7.16
N ASN A 78 -8.37 11.54 -7.64
CA ASN A 78 -9.77 11.35 -8.04
C ASN A 78 -10.72 11.45 -6.82
N VAL A 79 -10.34 10.83 -5.70
CA VAL A 79 -11.09 10.94 -4.43
C VAL A 79 -11.14 12.39 -3.97
N ALA A 80 -10.01 13.08 -3.94
CA ALA A 80 -9.94 14.49 -3.55
C ALA A 80 -10.84 15.36 -4.42
N ALA A 81 -10.81 15.17 -5.74
CA ALA A 81 -11.63 15.94 -6.67
C ALA A 81 -13.14 15.73 -6.45
N ARG A 82 -13.56 14.50 -6.06
CA ARG A 82 -14.97 14.17 -5.80
C ARG A 82 -15.43 14.61 -4.40
N LEU A 83 -14.55 14.60 -3.39
CA LEU A 83 -14.89 14.98 -2.02
C LEU A 83 -14.82 16.51 -1.80
N ALA A 84 -13.83 17.20 -2.35
CA ALA A 84 -13.58 18.62 -2.11
C ALA A 84 -14.82 19.53 -2.26
N PRO A 85 -15.71 19.34 -3.26
CA PRO A 85 -16.92 20.17 -3.41
C PRO A 85 -17.92 20.03 -2.26
N HIS A 86 -17.81 18.99 -1.42
CA HIS A 86 -18.73 18.70 -0.31
C HIS A 86 -18.20 19.15 1.05
N HIS A 87 -17.01 19.76 1.08
CA HIS A 87 -16.35 20.22 2.30
C HIS A 87 -16.09 21.74 2.27
N ASP A 88 -15.77 22.32 3.45
CA ASP A 88 -15.32 23.70 3.54
C ASP A 88 -13.96 23.92 2.83
N ALA A 89 -13.61 25.18 2.59
CA ALA A 89 -12.43 25.54 1.80
C ALA A 89 -11.10 25.01 2.39
N ASP A 90 -10.97 24.99 3.71
CA ASP A 90 -9.74 24.54 4.36
C ASP A 90 -9.61 23.02 4.26
N THR A 91 -10.70 22.30 4.48
CA THR A 91 -10.76 20.84 4.27
C THR A 91 -10.54 20.50 2.80
N ALA A 92 -11.18 21.18 1.88
CA ALA A 92 -10.99 20.98 0.44
C ALA A 92 -9.52 21.17 0.03
N ALA A 93 -8.86 22.21 0.55
CA ALA A 93 -7.43 22.44 0.29
C ALA A 93 -6.56 21.28 0.83
N ALA A 94 -6.86 20.76 2.03
CA ALA A 94 -6.16 19.60 2.58
C ALA A 94 -6.38 18.33 1.73
N LEU A 95 -7.62 18.08 1.28
CA LEU A 95 -7.95 16.91 0.45
C LEU A 95 -7.11 16.83 -0.83
N HIS A 96 -6.73 17.96 -1.44
CA HIS A 96 -5.88 17.99 -2.64
C HIS A 96 -4.49 17.35 -2.44
N GLU A 97 -4.03 17.19 -1.20
CA GLU A 97 -2.78 16.51 -0.89
C GLU A 97 -2.89 14.98 -0.88
N MET A 98 -4.09 14.40 -0.92
CA MET A 98 -4.29 12.95 -0.86
C MET A 98 -3.47 12.20 -1.92
N GLY A 99 -3.43 12.72 -3.15
CA GLY A 99 -2.66 12.09 -4.23
C GLY A 99 -1.17 11.99 -3.90
N ALA A 100 -0.57 13.03 -3.30
CA ALA A 100 0.83 13.03 -2.90
C ALA A 100 1.09 12.08 -1.71
N ILE A 101 0.20 12.07 -0.71
CA ILE A 101 0.30 11.19 0.46
C ILE A 101 0.22 9.73 0.04
N VAL A 102 -0.80 9.36 -0.72
CA VAL A 102 -1.02 7.97 -1.17
C VAL A 102 0.12 7.51 -2.08
N SER A 103 0.57 8.38 -3.00
CA SER A 103 1.72 8.08 -3.86
C SER A 103 2.99 7.77 -3.05
N ALA A 104 3.30 8.57 -2.03
CA ALA A 104 4.45 8.33 -1.15
C ALA A 104 4.27 7.06 -0.30
N ALA A 105 3.09 6.82 0.25
CA ALA A 105 2.78 5.61 1.02
C ALA A 105 2.91 4.35 0.16
N CYS A 106 2.43 4.38 -1.08
CA CYS A 106 2.58 3.30 -2.05
C CYS A 106 4.05 2.98 -2.37
N LEU A 107 4.95 3.97 -2.48
CA LEU A 107 6.38 3.68 -2.63
C LEU A 107 6.96 2.86 -1.47
N ALA A 108 6.42 3.07 -0.27
CA ALA A 108 6.97 2.49 0.94
C ALA A 108 6.32 1.16 1.35
N HIS A 109 5.16 0.80 0.77
CA HIS A 109 4.34 -0.32 1.25
C HIS A 109 5.11 -1.66 1.30
N ASP A 110 5.97 -1.92 0.30
CA ASP A 110 6.74 -3.16 0.16
C ASP A 110 8.17 -3.10 0.72
N MET A 111 8.61 -1.94 1.26
CA MET A 111 9.99 -1.76 1.71
C MET A 111 10.40 -2.72 2.83
N GLY A 112 9.46 -3.12 3.67
CA GLY A 112 9.69 -4.01 4.80
C GLY A 112 9.70 -5.50 4.45
N ASN A 113 9.24 -5.88 3.28
CA ASN A 113 9.16 -7.29 2.88
C ASN A 113 10.55 -7.91 2.77
N PRO A 114 10.77 -9.11 3.34
CA PRO A 114 12.02 -9.84 3.15
C PRO A 114 12.13 -10.38 1.71
N PRO A 115 13.31 -10.89 1.30
CA PRO A 115 13.42 -11.67 0.08
C PRO A 115 12.38 -12.80 0.05
N PHE A 116 11.78 -13.05 -1.10
CA PHE A 116 10.71 -14.05 -1.32
C PHE A 116 9.39 -13.75 -0.57
N GLY A 117 9.14 -12.50 -0.16
CA GLY A 117 7.87 -12.02 0.40
C GLY A 117 7.36 -12.88 1.57
N HIS A 118 6.12 -13.35 1.50
CA HIS A 118 5.49 -14.18 2.55
C HIS A 118 6.24 -15.49 2.85
N SER A 119 6.95 -16.07 1.89
CA SER A 119 7.79 -17.25 2.16
C SER A 119 8.99 -16.89 3.02
N GLY A 120 9.57 -15.70 2.79
CA GLY A 120 10.61 -15.14 3.64
C GLY A 120 10.13 -14.81 5.05
N GLU A 121 8.92 -14.23 5.19
CA GLU A 121 8.30 -13.97 6.50
C GLU A 121 8.12 -15.29 7.28
N ARG A 122 7.55 -16.30 6.63
CA ARG A 122 7.39 -17.64 7.24
C ARG A 122 8.72 -18.26 7.65
N ALA A 123 9.77 -18.12 6.83
CA ALA A 123 11.09 -18.68 7.14
C ALA A 123 11.72 -17.98 8.36
N ILE A 124 11.59 -16.66 8.48
CA ILE A 124 12.06 -15.90 9.66
C ILE A 124 11.28 -16.33 10.90
N SER A 125 9.95 -16.40 10.81
CA SER A 125 9.10 -16.83 11.92
C SER A 125 9.43 -18.27 12.36
N ALA A 126 9.59 -19.20 11.42
CA ALA A 126 9.93 -20.59 11.69
C ALA A 126 11.30 -20.73 12.37
N PHE A 127 12.29 -19.91 12.04
CA PHE A 127 13.57 -19.89 12.72
C PHE A 127 13.42 -19.64 14.23
N PHE A 128 12.52 -18.76 14.63
CA PHE A 128 12.27 -18.45 16.03
C PHE A 128 11.24 -19.39 16.69
N THR A 129 10.30 -19.98 15.96
CA THR A 129 9.31 -20.92 16.55
C THR A 129 9.87 -22.31 16.71
N ASP A 130 10.51 -22.85 15.69
CA ASP A 130 10.88 -24.25 15.57
C ASP A 130 12.39 -24.48 15.38
N GLY A 131 13.13 -23.43 14.97
CA GLY A 131 14.56 -23.48 14.71
C GLY A 131 15.44 -23.08 15.91
N ASP A 132 16.72 -22.86 15.63
CA ASP A 132 17.76 -22.52 16.62
C ASP A 132 17.47 -21.21 17.37
N GLY A 133 16.75 -20.28 16.71
CA GLY A 133 16.33 -19.02 17.32
C GLY A 133 15.46 -19.17 18.55
N ARG A 134 14.74 -20.29 18.70
CA ARG A 134 13.91 -20.59 19.88
C ARG A 134 14.69 -20.55 21.19
N THR A 135 15.96 -20.87 21.16
CA THR A 135 16.85 -20.83 22.33
C THR A 135 16.98 -19.41 22.93
N LEU A 136 16.68 -18.38 22.16
CA LEU A 136 16.75 -16.97 22.58
C LEU A 136 15.51 -16.50 23.36
N GLU A 137 14.40 -17.24 23.34
CA GLU A 137 13.12 -16.81 23.92
C GLU A 137 13.25 -16.34 25.37
N THR A 138 13.92 -17.14 26.21
CA THR A 138 14.08 -16.82 27.64
C THR A 138 14.85 -15.52 27.84
N ALA A 139 15.90 -15.29 27.07
CA ALA A 139 16.71 -14.07 27.16
C ALA A 139 15.93 -12.84 26.68
N VAL A 140 15.23 -12.96 25.54
CA VAL A 140 14.41 -11.90 24.97
C VAL A 140 13.30 -11.45 25.94
N ARG A 141 12.60 -12.43 26.53
CA ARG A 141 11.54 -12.14 27.49
C ARG A 141 12.09 -11.56 28.81
N ALA A 142 13.26 -12.01 29.24
CA ALA A 142 13.92 -11.48 30.45
C ALA A 142 14.33 -10.01 30.31
N GLU A 143 14.64 -9.56 29.11
CA GLU A 143 14.91 -8.15 28.78
C GLU A 143 13.63 -7.31 28.59
N GLY A 144 12.44 -7.89 28.79
CA GLY A 144 11.15 -7.22 28.58
C GLY A 144 10.77 -7.02 27.11
N SER A 145 11.48 -7.70 26.20
CA SER A 145 11.18 -7.67 24.78
C SER A 145 10.08 -8.65 24.41
N ARG A 146 9.27 -8.26 23.42
CA ARG A 146 8.11 -9.04 22.97
C ARG A 146 8.54 -10.14 22.03
N TRP A 147 8.38 -11.41 22.48
CA TRP A 147 8.74 -12.59 21.67
C TRP A 147 7.87 -12.74 20.41
N GLU A 148 6.63 -12.31 20.49
CA GLU A 148 5.66 -12.33 19.41
C GLU A 148 6.13 -11.53 18.18
N ASP A 149 6.98 -10.51 18.36
CA ASP A 149 7.57 -9.73 17.26
C ASP A 149 8.50 -10.58 16.38
N PHE A 150 9.06 -11.66 16.92
CA PHE A 150 9.97 -12.55 16.20
C PHE A 150 9.24 -13.73 15.57
N VAL A 151 8.32 -14.36 16.30
CA VAL A 151 7.59 -15.55 15.83
C VAL A 151 6.44 -15.23 14.88
N CYS A 152 6.02 -13.97 14.83
CA CYS A 152 5.03 -13.47 13.88
C CYS A 152 5.64 -12.43 12.92
N PHE A 153 6.91 -12.58 12.52
CA PHE A 153 7.57 -11.56 11.68
C PHE A 153 6.70 -11.13 10.50
N GLU A 154 6.56 -9.81 10.31
CA GLU A 154 5.61 -9.22 9.37
C GLU A 154 6.25 -8.04 8.61
N GLY A 155 6.15 -8.04 7.28
CA GLY A 155 6.76 -7.05 6.40
C GLY A 155 6.22 -5.63 6.62
N ASN A 156 4.91 -5.47 6.89
CA ASN A 156 4.34 -4.13 7.16
C ASN A 156 4.92 -3.52 8.45
N ALA A 157 5.07 -4.32 9.52
CA ALA A 157 5.71 -3.86 10.74
C ALA A 157 7.18 -3.48 10.49
N ASN A 158 7.89 -4.26 9.69
CA ASN A 158 9.27 -3.96 9.31
C ASN A 158 9.38 -2.72 8.42
N ALA A 159 8.39 -2.40 7.58
CA ALA A 159 8.34 -1.14 6.85
C ALA A 159 8.29 0.05 7.80
N MET A 160 7.41 0.02 8.82
CA MET A 160 7.34 1.07 9.84
C MET A 160 8.69 1.24 10.55
N ARG A 161 9.34 0.13 10.94
CA ARG A 161 10.67 0.15 11.55
C ARG A 161 11.73 0.80 10.63
N LEU A 162 11.81 0.40 9.36
CA LEU A 162 12.77 0.96 8.41
C LEU A 162 12.60 2.47 8.22
N LEU A 163 11.36 2.94 8.21
CA LEU A 163 11.02 4.34 7.97
C LEU A 163 11.26 5.24 9.20
N THR A 164 11.13 4.68 10.40
CA THR A 164 11.24 5.46 11.66
C THR A 164 12.53 5.21 12.43
N HIS A 165 13.30 4.18 12.05
CA HIS A 165 14.54 3.81 12.74
C HIS A 165 15.57 4.96 12.77
N ARG A 166 16.12 5.20 13.97
CA ARG A 166 17.17 6.17 14.19
C ARG A 166 18.55 5.50 14.12
N PHE A 167 19.35 5.88 13.14
CA PHE A 167 20.77 5.53 13.12
C PHE A 167 21.56 6.36 14.15
N VAL A 168 22.58 5.74 14.77
CA VAL A 168 23.49 6.43 15.71
C VAL A 168 24.10 7.67 15.04
N GLY A 169 24.09 8.81 15.75
CA GLY A 169 24.59 10.08 15.22
C GLY A 169 23.64 10.80 14.24
N ARG A 170 22.47 10.25 13.96
CA ARG A 170 21.42 10.91 13.15
C ARG A 170 20.30 11.45 14.03
N ARG A 171 19.54 12.42 13.49
CA ARG A 171 18.33 12.95 14.15
C ARG A 171 17.29 11.86 14.35
N GLN A 172 16.34 12.12 15.27
CA GLN A 172 15.17 11.25 15.44
C GLN A 172 14.27 11.24 14.20
N GLY A 173 13.35 10.28 14.14
CA GLY A 173 12.31 10.19 13.12
C GLY A 173 12.73 9.53 11.81
N GLY A 174 13.90 8.89 11.75
CA GLY A 174 14.32 8.12 10.58
C GLY A 174 14.34 8.96 9.30
N PHE A 175 13.41 8.64 8.37
CA PHE A 175 13.22 9.41 7.12
C PHE A 175 12.57 10.77 7.35
N ALA A 176 12.05 11.05 8.55
CA ALA A 176 11.29 12.25 8.89
C ALA A 176 10.12 12.49 7.91
N LEU A 177 9.34 11.44 7.66
CA LEU A 177 8.12 11.50 6.88
C LEU A 177 7.00 12.21 7.65
N THR A 178 5.98 12.68 6.94
CA THR A 178 4.80 13.25 7.57
C THR A 178 3.99 12.16 8.29
N TYR A 179 3.27 12.57 9.31
CA TYR A 179 2.42 11.67 10.09
C TYR A 179 1.36 11.01 9.22
N SER A 180 0.75 11.77 8.30
CA SER A 180 -0.24 11.23 7.37
C SER A 180 0.34 10.14 6.46
N THR A 181 1.54 10.36 5.89
CA THR A 181 2.20 9.34 5.06
C THR A 181 2.51 8.09 5.89
N LEU A 182 3.07 8.23 7.11
CA LEU A 182 3.37 7.09 7.98
C LEU A 182 2.11 6.31 8.37
N ALA A 183 1.03 7.00 8.76
CA ALA A 183 -0.22 6.34 9.13
C ALA A 183 -0.88 5.64 7.94
N SER A 184 -0.71 6.16 6.71
CA SER A 184 -1.28 5.58 5.49
C SER A 184 -0.59 4.29 5.04
N ILE A 185 0.58 3.94 5.60
CA ILE A 185 1.30 2.69 5.32
C ILE A 185 0.85 1.57 6.26
N VAL A 186 0.38 1.90 7.48
CA VAL A 186 0.10 0.91 8.52
C VAL A 186 -1.25 0.23 8.29
N LYS A 187 -1.22 -0.87 7.56
CA LYS A 187 -2.39 -1.70 7.20
C LYS A 187 -3.04 -2.38 8.41
N TYR A 188 -2.24 -2.81 9.37
CA TYR A 188 -2.67 -3.54 10.56
C TYR A 188 -2.30 -2.77 11.83
N PRO A 189 -3.05 -1.73 12.24
CA PRO A 189 -2.62 -0.78 13.25
C PRO A 189 -2.78 -1.35 14.69
N TYR A 190 -2.04 -2.42 14.97
CA TYR A 190 -1.97 -3.09 16.28
C TYR A 190 -0.66 -3.87 16.41
N ALA A 191 -0.32 -4.22 17.66
CA ALA A 191 0.90 -4.93 18.02
C ALA A 191 0.83 -6.43 17.71
N SER A 192 1.99 -7.09 17.66
CA SER A 192 2.14 -8.54 17.39
C SER A 192 1.34 -9.45 18.34
N THR A 193 1.14 -9.03 19.59
CA THR A 193 0.31 -9.75 20.57
C THR A 193 -1.16 -9.89 20.15
N LEU A 194 -1.63 -9.06 19.22
CA LEU A 194 -2.98 -9.07 18.67
C LEU A 194 -3.05 -9.65 17.25
N ALA A 195 -1.93 -10.18 16.73
CA ALA A 195 -1.82 -10.69 15.37
C ALA A 195 -2.70 -11.93 15.10
N GLY A 196 -3.02 -12.71 16.14
CA GLY A 196 -3.82 -13.93 16.04
C GLY A 196 -3.15 -14.99 15.14
N SER A 197 -3.96 -15.89 14.58
CA SER A 197 -3.48 -16.98 13.71
C SER A 197 -2.96 -16.50 12.35
N HIS A 198 -3.29 -15.29 11.93
CA HIS A 198 -2.86 -14.73 10.64
C HIS A 198 -1.47 -14.11 10.69
N GLY A 199 -0.90 -13.89 11.89
CA GLY A 199 0.44 -13.32 12.08
C GLY A 199 0.60 -11.87 11.60
N LYS A 200 -0.50 -11.14 11.29
CA LYS A 200 -0.44 -9.78 10.73
C LYS A 200 -0.51 -8.73 11.83
N PHE A 201 0.40 -7.75 11.79
CA PHE A 201 0.45 -6.60 12.71
C PHE A 201 1.23 -5.45 12.05
N GLY A 202 1.17 -4.22 12.63
CA GLY A 202 1.63 -3.02 11.94
C GLY A 202 2.90 -2.39 12.48
N PHE A 203 3.35 -2.76 13.68
CA PHE A 203 4.56 -2.22 14.29
C PHE A 203 5.11 -3.17 15.37
N PHE A 204 6.43 -3.23 15.48
CA PHE A 204 7.10 -3.93 16.57
C PHE A 204 6.98 -3.14 17.88
N GLN A 205 7.30 -3.77 19.00
CA GLN A 205 7.29 -3.13 20.33
C GLN A 205 8.09 -1.82 20.36
N SER A 206 9.22 -1.77 19.65
CA SER A 206 10.09 -0.58 19.60
C SER A 206 9.44 0.60 18.87
N GLU A 207 8.54 0.37 17.91
CA GLU A 207 7.85 1.40 17.13
C GLU A 207 6.46 1.75 17.68
N GLU A 208 5.93 0.96 18.62
CA GLU A 208 4.60 1.18 19.21
C GLU A 208 4.41 2.59 19.82
N PRO A 209 5.37 3.13 20.62
CA PRO A 209 5.25 4.50 21.14
C PRO A 209 5.23 5.56 20.02
N THR A 210 5.97 5.33 18.96
CA THR A 210 5.99 6.22 17.78
C THR A 210 4.63 6.21 17.08
N TYR A 211 4.06 5.03 16.83
CA TYR A 211 2.74 4.94 16.20
C TYR A 211 1.63 5.51 17.07
N LEU A 212 1.68 5.28 18.39
CA LEU A 212 0.75 5.90 19.35
C LEU A 212 0.79 7.43 19.27
N GLY A 213 1.98 8.02 19.20
CA GLY A 213 2.14 9.47 19.04
C GLY A 213 1.53 9.98 17.73
N ILE A 214 1.78 9.28 16.62
CA ILE A 214 1.20 9.60 15.30
C ILE A 214 -0.31 9.50 15.33
N ALA A 215 -0.86 8.40 15.85
CA ALA A 215 -2.30 8.15 15.90
C ALA A 215 -3.04 9.20 16.75
N ASN A 216 -2.47 9.58 17.90
CA ASN A 216 -3.03 10.63 18.76
C ASN A 216 -3.06 12.00 18.06
N GLU A 217 -1.99 12.37 17.35
CA GLU A 217 -1.92 13.63 16.59
C GLU A 217 -2.95 13.69 15.46
N LEU A 218 -3.19 12.55 14.80
CA LEU A 218 -4.13 12.43 13.68
C LEU A 218 -5.59 12.17 14.14
N GLY A 219 -5.86 12.14 15.45
CA GLY A 219 -7.19 11.85 15.96
C GLY A 219 -7.70 10.44 15.61
N ILE A 220 -6.80 9.46 15.43
CA ILE A 220 -7.17 8.09 15.10
C ILE A 220 -7.66 7.35 16.34
N PRO A 221 -8.92 6.85 16.37
CA PRO A 221 -9.47 6.16 17.53
C PRO A 221 -8.70 4.89 17.89
N HIS A 222 -8.55 4.65 19.18
CA HIS A 222 -7.94 3.46 19.75
C HIS A 222 -8.93 2.74 20.65
N ARG A 223 -9.15 1.45 20.42
CA ARG A 223 -10.01 0.59 21.23
C ARG A 223 -9.42 -0.82 21.34
N ASP A 224 -9.39 -1.36 22.56
CA ASP A 224 -8.96 -2.75 22.85
C ASP A 224 -7.59 -3.11 22.23
N GLY A 225 -6.62 -2.18 22.33
CA GLY A 225 -5.28 -2.37 21.80
C GLY A 225 -5.15 -2.23 20.25
N ARG A 226 -6.24 -1.91 19.57
CA ARG A 226 -6.28 -1.68 18.12
C ARG A 226 -6.63 -0.25 17.81
N PHE A 227 -5.92 0.35 16.88
CA PHE A 227 -6.29 1.64 16.30
C PHE A 227 -7.22 1.43 15.10
N ALA A 228 -8.05 2.43 14.78
CA ALA A 228 -8.71 2.46 13.50
C ALA A 228 -7.67 2.61 12.38
N ARG A 229 -7.98 2.11 11.20
CA ARG A 229 -7.12 2.33 10.01
C ARG A 229 -7.25 3.78 9.57
N HIS A 230 -6.14 4.41 9.22
CA HIS A 230 -6.18 5.69 8.52
C HIS A 230 -6.95 5.50 7.19
N PRO A 231 -7.92 6.37 6.83
CA PRO A 231 -8.71 6.16 5.61
C PRO A 231 -7.89 5.96 4.34
N LEU A 232 -6.75 6.65 4.19
CA LEU A 232 -5.91 6.53 3.01
C LEU A 232 -5.21 5.16 2.88
N VAL A 233 -5.16 4.34 3.93
CA VAL A 233 -4.68 2.94 3.84
C VAL A 233 -5.50 2.16 2.81
N TYR A 234 -6.81 2.40 2.76
CA TYR A 234 -7.68 1.72 1.79
C TYR A 234 -7.36 2.06 0.34
N LEU A 235 -6.86 3.30 0.07
CA LEU A 235 -6.39 3.69 -1.26
C LEU A 235 -5.03 3.06 -1.59
N VAL A 236 -4.15 2.95 -0.60
CA VAL A 236 -2.85 2.26 -0.77
C VAL A 236 -3.06 0.78 -1.07
N GLU A 237 -3.94 0.10 -0.32
CA GLU A 237 -4.31 -1.30 -0.59
C GLU A 237 -4.95 -1.46 -1.96
N ALA A 238 -5.90 -0.60 -2.33
CA ALA A 238 -6.56 -0.69 -3.64
C ALA A 238 -5.56 -0.50 -4.79
N ALA A 239 -4.58 0.40 -4.63
CA ALA A 239 -3.52 0.59 -5.62
C ALA A 239 -2.65 -0.67 -5.78
N ASP A 240 -2.29 -1.32 -4.67
CA ASP A 240 -1.54 -2.57 -4.65
C ASP A 240 -2.35 -3.71 -5.28
N ASP A 241 -3.60 -3.91 -4.86
CA ASP A 241 -4.51 -4.93 -5.37
C ASP A 241 -4.73 -4.80 -6.89
N ILE A 242 -4.93 -3.56 -7.40
CA ILE A 242 -5.11 -3.28 -8.83
C ILE A 242 -3.85 -3.63 -9.61
N CYS A 243 -2.68 -3.17 -9.16
CA CYS A 243 -1.42 -3.44 -9.84
C CYS A 243 -1.07 -4.92 -9.79
N TYR A 244 -1.16 -5.54 -8.61
CA TYR A 244 -0.84 -6.94 -8.42
C TYR A 244 -1.61 -7.82 -9.41
N GLN A 245 -2.94 -7.71 -9.44
CA GLN A 245 -3.78 -8.58 -10.24
C GLN A 245 -3.59 -8.39 -11.75
N VAL A 246 -3.53 -7.14 -12.20
CA VAL A 246 -3.48 -6.83 -13.63
C VAL A 246 -2.08 -7.06 -14.22
N MET A 247 -1.02 -6.72 -13.46
CA MET A 247 0.36 -6.92 -13.92
C MET A 247 0.76 -8.38 -13.92
N ASP A 248 0.23 -9.20 -13.00
CA ASP A 248 0.50 -10.63 -12.96
C ASP A 248 0.00 -11.36 -14.22
N ILE A 249 -1.13 -10.92 -14.80
CA ILE A 249 -1.62 -11.45 -16.09
C ILE A 249 -0.62 -11.15 -17.22
N GLU A 250 -0.12 -9.92 -17.28
CA GLU A 250 0.88 -9.53 -18.29
C GLU A 250 2.20 -10.30 -18.11
N ASP A 251 2.68 -10.44 -16.89
CA ASP A 251 3.90 -11.18 -16.58
C ASP A 251 3.74 -12.67 -16.87
N ALA A 252 2.59 -13.28 -16.53
CA ALA A 252 2.28 -14.66 -16.87
C ALA A 252 2.27 -14.88 -18.40
N HIS A 253 1.76 -13.91 -19.17
CA HIS A 253 1.85 -13.96 -20.63
C HIS A 253 3.30 -13.84 -21.11
N LYS A 254 4.08 -12.89 -20.61
CA LYS A 254 5.51 -12.73 -20.98
C LYS A 254 6.34 -13.97 -20.66
N LEU A 255 6.01 -14.68 -19.57
CA LEU A 255 6.62 -15.94 -19.17
C LEU A 255 6.05 -17.17 -19.93
N ARG A 256 5.08 -16.97 -20.82
CA ARG A 256 4.40 -18.03 -21.59
C ARG A 256 3.64 -19.04 -20.69
N ILE A 257 3.22 -18.62 -19.51
CA ILE A 257 2.31 -19.37 -18.63
C ILE A 257 0.90 -19.23 -19.19
N LEU A 258 0.51 -18.01 -19.58
CA LEU A 258 -0.74 -17.73 -20.28
C LEU A 258 -0.47 -17.46 -21.76
N SER A 259 -1.33 -18.00 -22.63
CA SER A 259 -1.37 -17.59 -24.03
C SER A 259 -1.89 -16.16 -24.17
N ALA A 260 -1.59 -15.50 -25.28
CA ALA A 260 -2.12 -14.17 -25.57
C ALA A 260 -3.65 -14.12 -25.56
N ARG A 261 -4.32 -15.20 -26.02
CA ARG A 261 -5.76 -15.30 -26.02
C ARG A 261 -6.32 -15.34 -24.61
N GLU A 262 -5.77 -16.18 -23.73
CA GLU A 262 -6.19 -16.26 -22.32
C GLU A 262 -5.99 -14.93 -21.59
N ALA A 263 -4.86 -14.27 -21.77
CA ALA A 263 -4.61 -12.96 -21.17
C ALA A 263 -5.61 -11.90 -21.67
N ILE A 264 -5.91 -11.88 -22.98
CA ILE A 264 -6.89 -10.97 -23.57
C ILE A 264 -8.29 -11.27 -23.05
N ASP A 265 -8.71 -12.54 -23.01
CA ASP A 265 -10.03 -12.96 -22.56
C ASP A 265 -10.26 -12.58 -21.07
N LEU A 266 -9.25 -12.77 -20.20
CA LEU A 266 -9.29 -12.35 -18.80
C LEU A 266 -9.48 -10.83 -18.67
N LEU A 267 -8.69 -10.04 -19.39
CA LEU A 267 -8.77 -8.57 -19.31
C LEU A 267 -10.05 -8.02 -19.94
N LEU A 268 -10.56 -8.63 -21.02
CA LEU A 268 -11.85 -8.25 -21.63
C LEU A 268 -13.03 -8.54 -20.69
N GLY A 269 -12.91 -9.54 -19.84
CA GLY A 269 -13.93 -9.91 -18.85
C GLY A 269 -14.33 -8.79 -17.88
N PHE A 270 -13.51 -7.73 -17.74
CA PHE A 270 -13.84 -6.56 -16.92
C PHE A 270 -14.89 -5.63 -17.55
N PHE A 271 -15.11 -5.73 -18.87
CA PHE A 271 -15.97 -4.81 -19.61
C PHE A 271 -17.29 -5.46 -20.01
N GLU A 272 -18.35 -4.67 -20.04
CA GLU A 272 -19.68 -5.08 -20.53
C GLU A 272 -20.36 -3.95 -21.31
N GLY A 273 -21.39 -4.29 -22.09
CA GLY A 273 -22.17 -3.33 -22.84
C GLY A 273 -21.35 -2.43 -23.76
N GLU A 274 -21.61 -1.13 -23.74
CA GLU A 274 -20.94 -0.13 -24.59
C GLU A 274 -19.43 -0.05 -24.35
N GLN A 275 -18.98 -0.29 -23.11
CA GLN A 275 -17.55 -0.30 -22.80
C GLN A 275 -16.82 -1.44 -23.50
N LEU A 276 -17.41 -2.65 -23.48
CA LEU A 276 -16.85 -3.81 -24.18
C LEU A 276 -16.81 -3.58 -25.70
N GLU A 277 -17.85 -2.97 -26.28
CA GLU A 277 -17.86 -2.63 -27.68
C GLU A 277 -16.79 -1.62 -28.07
N HIS A 278 -16.59 -0.60 -27.22
CA HIS A 278 -15.57 0.42 -27.43
C HIS A 278 -14.16 -0.17 -27.39
N VAL A 279 -13.85 -0.93 -26.34
CA VAL A 279 -12.55 -1.58 -26.15
C VAL A 279 -12.27 -2.58 -27.27
N SER A 280 -13.26 -3.39 -27.65
CA SER A 280 -13.13 -4.37 -28.74
C SER A 280 -12.87 -3.71 -30.10
N ARG A 281 -13.53 -2.58 -30.38
CA ARG A 281 -13.26 -1.83 -31.62
C ARG A 281 -11.83 -1.29 -31.67
N THR A 282 -11.34 -0.75 -30.55
CA THR A 282 -9.96 -0.25 -30.47
C THR A 282 -8.95 -1.36 -30.67
N MET A 283 -9.19 -2.54 -30.08
CA MET A 283 -8.33 -3.71 -30.26
C MET A 283 -8.24 -4.21 -31.69
N MET A 284 -9.29 -4.04 -32.51
CA MET A 284 -9.25 -4.42 -33.93
C MET A 284 -8.29 -3.54 -34.75
N ILE A 285 -7.97 -2.34 -34.28
CA ILE A 285 -7.09 -1.38 -34.97
C ILE A 285 -5.62 -1.63 -34.59
N VAL A 286 -5.35 -2.20 -33.40
CA VAL A 286 -4.00 -2.46 -32.91
C VAL A 286 -3.51 -3.80 -33.46
N ASP A 287 -2.42 -3.80 -34.26
CA ASP A 287 -1.92 -5.01 -34.91
C ASP A 287 -1.07 -5.88 -33.96
N ASP A 288 -0.22 -5.27 -33.12
CA ASP A 288 0.68 -5.99 -32.24
C ASP A 288 -0.05 -6.56 -31.01
N THR A 289 0.21 -7.82 -30.70
CA THR A 289 -0.45 -8.53 -29.60
C THR A 289 -0.06 -7.99 -28.24
N ASN A 290 1.21 -7.58 -28.03
CA ASN A 290 1.64 -7.03 -26.75
C ASN A 290 1.03 -5.65 -26.54
N GLU A 291 0.90 -4.85 -27.60
CA GLU A 291 0.23 -3.55 -27.56
C GLU A 291 -1.28 -3.70 -27.26
N ARG A 292 -1.94 -4.76 -27.76
CA ARG A 292 -3.33 -5.09 -27.38
C ARG A 292 -3.45 -5.37 -25.88
N ILE A 293 -2.55 -6.19 -25.34
CA ILE A 293 -2.55 -6.50 -23.90
C ILE A 293 -2.24 -5.25 -23.08
N ALA A 294 -1.29 -4.43 -23.49
CA ALA A 294 -0.94 -3.17 -22.82
C ALA A 294 -2.12 -2.18 -22.83
N TYR A 295 -2.86 -2.08 -23.93
CA TYR A 295 -4.06 -1.26 -24.02
C TYR A 295 -5.15 -1.76 -23.07
N LEU A 296 -5.42 -3.07 -23.07
CA LEU A 296 -6.41 -3.68 -22.16
C LEU A 296 -6.02 -3.48 -20.71
N ARG A 297 -4.77 -3.73 -20.35
CA ARG A 297 -4.22 -3.46 -19.02
C ARG A 297 -4.53 -2.03 -18.56
N SER A 298 -4.19 -1.04 -19.39
CA SER A 298 -4.45 0.37 -19.07
C SER A 298 -5.95 0.66 -18.88
N SER A 299 -6.79 0.06 -19.71
CA SER A 299 -8.24 0.23 -19.65
C SER A 299 -8.83 -0.39 -18.38
N VAL A 300 -8.38 -1.59 -17.99
CA VAL A 300 -8.80 -2.27 -16.74
C VAL A 300 -8.34 -1.48 -15.52
N ILE A 301 -7.10 -0.99 -15.49
CA ILE A 301 -6.60 -0.15 -14.40
C ILE A 301 -7.48 1.10 -14.26
N GLY A 302 -7.83 1.76 -15.37
CA GLY A 302 -8.70 2.93 -15.36
C GLY A 302 -10.08 2.64 -14.78
N LEU A 303 -10.70 1.51 -15.19
CA LEU A 303 -11.99 1.06 -14.67
C LEU A 303 -11.93 0.79 -13.16
N LEU A 304 -10.93 0.03 -12.70
CA LEU A 304 -10.78 -0.30 -11.27
C LEU A 304 -10.47 0.93 -10.41
N VAL A 305 -9.68 1.88 -10.91
CA VAL A 305 -9.44 3.17 -10.24
C VAL A 305 -10.75 3.94 -10.07
N ASP A 306 -11.61 3.97 -11.08
CA ASP A 306 -12.89 4.68 -11.00
C ASP A 306 -13.87 3.99 -10.03
N GLU A 307 -13.96 2.66 -10.08
CA GLU A 307 -14.77 1.85 -9.17
C GLU A 307 -14.32 2.00 -7.70
N CYS A 308 -13.02 1.91 -7.41
CA CYS A 308 -12.49 2.09 -6.06
C CYS A 308 -12.65 3.55 -5.57
N THR A 309 -12.51 4.53 -6.47
CA THR A 309 -12.79 5.94 -6.15
C THR A 309 -14.23 6.12 -5.72
N ARG A 310 -15.18 5.54 -6.47
CA ARG A 310 -16.60 5.57 -6.12
C ARG A 310 -16.87 4.94 -4.76
N ALA A 311 -16.37 3.73 -4.54
CA ALA A 311 -16.54 3.01 -3.28
C ALA A 311 -15.98 3.78 -2.07
N PHE A 312 -14.85 4.45 -2.23
CA PHE A 312 -14.25 5.29 -1.17
C PHE A 312 -15.13 6.51 -0.87
N VAL A 313 -15.57 7.23 -1.89
CA VAL A 313 -16.39 8.45 -1.73
C VAL A 313 -17.73 8.11 -1.08
N GLU A 314 -18.42 7.07 -1.55
CA GLU A 314 -19.67 6.57 -0.95
C GLU A 314 -19.46 6.10 0.50
N GLY A 315 -18.28 5.55 0.80
CA GLY A 315 -17.89 5.05 2.11
C GLY A 315 -17.32 6.09 3.08
N GLU A 316 -17.11 7.36 2.68
CA GLU A 316 -16.40 8.38 3.45
C GLU A 316 -16.82 8.44 4.93
N ALA A 317 -18.12 8.54 5.19
CA ALA A 317 -18.62 8.65 6.56
C ALA A 317 -18.30 7.41 7.41
N ALA A 318 -18.27 6.21 6.83
CA ALA A 318 -17.89 4.98 7.52
C ALA A 318 -16.37 4.90 7.74
N LEU A 319 -15.57 5.32 6.75
CA LEU A 319 -14.12 5.42 6.85
C LEU A 319 -13.71 6.37 7.97
N LEU A 320 -14.30 7.55 8.05
CA LEU A 320 -14.02 8.54 9.11
C LEU A 320 -14.47 8.09 10.50
N ARG A 321 -15.45 7.19 10.59
CA ARG A 321 -15.81 6.54 11.88
C ARG A 321 -14.91 5.35 12.24
N GLY A 322 -14.01 4.92 11.33
CA GLY A 322 -13.21 3.69 11.50
C GLY A 322 -14.05 2.41 11.45
N ALA A 323 -15.18 2.43 10.74
CA ALA A 323 -16.19 1.38 10.68
C ALA A 323 -16.57 1.04 9.23
N PHE A 324 -15.62 1.11 8.29
CA PHE A 324 -15.85 0.70 6.91
C PHE A 324 -16.14 -0.81 6.86
N PRO A 325 -17.25 -1.24 6.23
CA PRO A 325 -17.74 -2.61 6.38
C PRO A 325 -16.91 -3.66 5.65
N ALA A 326 -16.24 -3.27 4.56
CA ALA A 326 -15.40 -4.16 3.77
C ALA A 326 -13.93 -4.12 4.24
N LYS A 327 -13.19 -5.20 4.00
CA LYS A 327 -11.75 -5.24 4.32
C LYS A 327 -10.94 -4.38 3.37
N THR A 328 -11.29 -4.40 2.08
CA THR A 328 -10.63 -3.64 1.01
C THR A 328 -11.67 -2.94 0.14
N LEU A 329 -11.26 -1.94 -0.64
CA LEU A 329 -12.15 -1.26 -1.59
C LEU A 329 -12.56 -2.18 -2.75
N ILE A 330 -11.70 -3.12 -3.15
CA ILE A 330 -12.00 -4.11 -4.19
C ILE A 330 -13.22 -4.99 -3.82
N GLU A 331 -13.47 -5.24 -2.53
CA GLU A 331 -14.69 -5.95 -2.10
C GLU A 331 -15.99 -5.11 -2.29
N SER A 332 -15.85 -3.81 -2.54
CA SER A 332 -16.97 -2.85 -2.68
C SER A 332 -17.18 -2.33 -4.11
N ILE A 333 -16.46 -2.85 -5.10
CA ILE A 333 -16.66 -2.51 -6.52
C ILE A 333 -17.92 -3.19 -7.08
N SER A 334 -18.32 -2.86 -8.32
CA SER A 334 -19.47 -3.46 -8.97
C SER A 334 -19.36 -4.99 -9.04
N SER A 335 -20.49 -5.69 -9.03
CA SER A 335 -20.54 -7.16 -9.04
C SER A 335 -19.86 -7.75 -10.28
N HIS A 336 -19.98 -7.10 -11.44
CA HIS A 336 -19.33 -7.50 -12.68
C HIS A 336 -17.80 -7.40 -12.57
N ALA A 337 -17.29 -6.23 -12.20
CA ALA A 337 -15.85 -6.03 -12.02
C ALA A 337 -15.27 -6.94 -10.94
N ALA A 338 -15.99 -7.17 -9.83
CA ALA A 338 -15.59 -8.11 -8.78
C ALA A 338 -15.55 -9.56 -9.25
N ALA A 339 -16.44 -9.98 -10.14
CA ALA A 339 -16.42 -11.31 -10.73
C ALA A 339 -15.21 -11.48 -11.66
N ALA A 340 -14.93 -10.49 -12.53
CA ALA A 340 -13.77 -10.48 -13.40
C ALA A 340 -12.45 -10.48 -12.58
N TYR A 341 -12.38 -9.68 -11.52
CA TYR A 341 -11.22 -9.63 -10.63
C TYR A 341 -10.93 -10.99 -9.98
N ARG A 342 -11.95 -11.70 -9.50
CA ARG A 342 -11.80 -13.06 -8.96
C ARG A 342 -11.34 -14.06 -10.00
N ALA A 343 -11.88 -14.01 -11.23
CA ALA A 343 -11.46 -14.90 -12.32
C ALA A 343 -9.98 -14.76 -12.66
N CYS A 344 -9.38 -13.60 -12.42
CA CYS A 344 -7.95 -13.40 -12.61
C CYS A 344 -7.09 -14.03 -11.48
N SER A 345 -7.70 -14.39 -10.35
CA SER A 345 -7.01 -15.00 -9.20
C SER A 345 -7.02 -16.53 -9.21
N GLU A 346 -7.84 -17.14 -10.06
CA GLU A 346 -8.00 -18.60 -10.26
C GLU A 346 -7.04 -19.12 -11.35
#